data_33dcbf60157119831450491648604337
#
_entry.id   33dcbf60157119831450491648604337
#
_cell.length_a   1.000
_cell.length_b   1.000
_cell.length_c   1.000
_cell.angle_alpha   90.00
_cell.angle_beta   90.00
_cell.angle_gamma   90.00
#
_symmetry.space_group_name_H-M   'P 1'
#
loop_
_entity.id
_entity.type
_entity.pdbx_description
1 polymer ?
#
loop_
_entity_poly.entity_id
_entity_poly.type
_entity_poly.pdbx_seq_one_letter_code
_entity_poly.pdbx_strand_id
1 'polypeptide(L)'
;MNNEKRTIPFISIGSSSLLVVFLVLAIMTFSVLSFVSAKNDYEYSKKIASQKKEYYEACNLAEERLWQLSSSFSEQNTIETGSYSFVIPIDSNRQLFVAYDILKNEQQTPIYRVTEWKVELSESWSGKEELNLPSF
;
A
#
# COMPACT_ATOMS: atom_id res chain seq x y z
N MET A 1 -53.19 -50.78 -39.78
CA MET A 1 -52.08 -50.12 -40.47
C MET A 1 -51.61 -49.00 -39.59
N ASN A 2 -50.54 -49.25 -38.77
CA ASN A 2 -49.96 -48.23 -37.90
C ASN A 2 -48.89 -47.49 -38.67
N ASN A 3 -49.14 -46.21 -38.97
CA ASN A 3 -48.14 -45.30 -39.46
C ASN A 3 -47.27 -44.78 -38.25
N GLU A 4 -46.18 -45.47 -37.99
CA GLU A 4 -45.15 -44.94 -37.13
C GLU A 4 -44.42 -43.83 -37.90
N LYS A 5 -44.71 -42.59 -37.51
CA LYS A 5 -43.89 -41.41 -37.94
C LYS A 5 -42.52 -41.56 -37.31
N ARG A 6 -41.55 -42.02 -38.08
CA ARG A 6 -40.13 -41.89 -37.72
C ARG A 6 -39.76 -40.42 -37.66
N THR A 7 -39.79 -39.86 -36.48
CA THR A 7 -39.16 -38.58 -36.18
C THR A 7 -37.66 -38.78 -36.21
N ILE A 8 -37.02 -38.35 -37.29
CA ILE A 8 -35.56 -38.38 -37.43
C ILE A 8 -34.98 -37.37 -36.44
N PRO A 9 -34.08 -37.78 -35.52
CA PRO A 9 -33.50 -36.84 -34.57
C PRO A 9 -32.39 -35.99 -35.23
N PHE A 10 -32.78 -35.06 -36.09
CA PHE A 10 -31.85 -34.09 -36.66
C PHE A 10 -31.34 -33.09 -35.64
N ILE A 11 -31.93 -33.05 -34.44
CA ILE A 11 -31.62 -32.08 -33.39
C ILE A 11 -30.39 -32.50 -32.57
N SER A 12 -29.99 -33.77 -32.55
CA SER A 12 -28.96 -34.24 -31.60
C SER A 12 -27.51 -33.96 -32.07
N ILE A 13 -27.25 -33.85 -33.36
CA ILE A 13 -25.87 -33.66 -33.87
C ILE A 13 -25.44 -32.18 -33.76
N GLY A 14 -26.35 -31.25 -34.00
CA GLY A 14 -26.07 -29.80 -33.89
C GLY A 14 -25.93 -29.30 -32.46
N SER A 15 -26.72 -29.86 -31.51
CA SER A 15 -26.68 -29.44 -30.11
C SER A 15 -25.39 -29.86 -29.40
N SER A 16 -24.86 -31.04 -29.72
CA SER A 16 -23.58 -31.49 -29.16
C SER A 16 -22.39 -30.59 -29.62
N SER A 17 -22.34 -30.22 -30.89
CA SER A 17 -21.31 -29.33 -31.42
C SER A 17 -21.41 -27.93 -30.81
N LEU A 18 -22.61 -27.39 -30.63
CA LEU A 18 -22.85 -26.08 -30.02
C LEU A 18 -22.44 -26.07 -28.57
N LEU A 19 -22.66 -27.15 -27.82
CA LEU A 19 -22.25 -27.29 -26.44
C LEU A 19 -20.70 -27.27 -26.31
N VAL A 20 -20.00 -27.98 -27.18
CA VAL A 20 -18.54 -28.01 -27.20
C VAL A 20 -17.98 -26.62 -27.50
N VAL A 21 -18.51 -25.89 -28.47
CA VAL A 21 -18.09 -24.53 -28.79
C VAL A 21 -18.33 -23.60 -27.59
N PHE A 22 -19.48 -23.71 -26.94
CA PHE A 22 -19.78 -22.92 -25.74
C PHE A 22 -18.79 -23.21 -24.61
N LEU A 23 -18.48 -24.48 -24.39
CA LEU A 23 -17.53 -24.89 -23.36
C LEU A 23 -16.11 -24.33 -23.62
N VAL A 24 -15.64 -24.38 -24.87
CA VAL A 24 -14.35 -23.81 -25.27
C VAL A 24 -14.33 -22.30 -25.04
N LEU A 25 -15.39 -21.59 -25.44
CA LEU A 25 -15.50 -20.15 -25.19
C LEU A 25 -15.51 -19.82 -23.70
N ALA A 26 -16.20 -20.59 -22.87
CA ALA A 26 -16.22 -20.42 -21.44
C ALA A 26 -14.83 -20.59 -20.83
N ILE A 27 -14.07 -21.61 -21.21
CA ILE A 27 -12.70 -21.82 -20.74
C ILE A 27 -11.78 -20.67 -21.17
N MET A 28 -11.90 -20.19 -22.41
CA MET A 28 -11.11 -19.05 -22.88
C MET A 28 -11.40 -17.77 -22.08
N THR A 29 -12.68 -17.47 -21.81
CA THR A 29 -13.05 -16.28 -21.03
C THR A 29 -12.53 -16.36 -19.59
N PHE A 30 -12.65 -17.51 -18.93
CA PHE A 30 -12.09 -17.71 -17.60
C PHE A 30 -10.55 -17.57 -17.57
N SER A 31 -9.87 -18.08 -18.60
CA SER A 31 -8.41 -17.97 -18.69
C SER A 31 -7.96 -16.51 -18.80
N VAL A 32 -8.64 -15.71 -19.62
CA VAL A 32 -8.34 -14.27 -19.77
C VAL A 32 -8.61 -13.52 -18.48
N LEU A 33 -9.77 -13.77 -17.84
CA LEU A 33 -10.11 -13.14 -16.55
C LEU A 33 -9.08 -13.47 -15.47
N SER A 34 -8.68 -14.73 -15.37
CA SER A 34 -7.67 -15.17 -14.39
C SER A 34 -6.33 -14.50 -14.64
N PHE A 35 -5.92 -14.35 -15.89
CA PHE A 35 -4.66 -13.68 -16.25
C PHE A 35 -4.69 -12.19 -15.89
N VAL A 36 -5.78 -11.49 -16.21
CA VAL A 36 -5.94 -10.06 -15.87
C VAL A 36 -5.94 -9.85 -14.36
N SER A 37 -6.67 -10.71 -13.60
CA SER A 37 -6.69 -10.65 -12.14
C SER A 37 -5.29 -10.85 -11.56
N ALA A 38 -4.57 -11.88 -11.99
CA ALA A 38 -3.22 -12.16 -11.51
C ALA A 38 -2.24 -11.01 -11.81
N LYS A 39 -2.37 -10.37 -12.97
CA LYS A 39 -1.54 -9.20 -13.32
C LYS A 39 -1.83 -8.01 -12.41
N ASN A 40 -3.11 -7.71 -12.18
CA ASN A 40 -3.51 -6.61 -11.28
C ASN A 40 -3.03 -6.86 -9.85
N ASP A 41 -3.17 -8.08 -9.34
CA ASP A 41 -2.70 -8.46 -8.01
C ASP A 41 -1.18 -8.32 -7.88
N TYR A 42 -0.44 -8.68 -8.91
CA TYR A 42 1.02 -8.50 -8.95
C TYR A 42 1.41 -7.02 -8.91
N GLU A 43 0.80 -6.17 -9.73
CA GLU A 43 1.08 -4.74 -9.74
C GLU A 43 0.72 -4.08 -8.42
N TYR A 44 -0.41 -4.46 -7.82
CA TYR A 44 -0.83 -3.99 -6.51
C TYR A 44 0.14 -4.41 -5.41
N SER A 45 0.54 -5.67 -5.39
CA SER A 45 1.52 -6.19 -4.42
C SER A 45 2.88 -5.48 -4.54
N LYS A 46 3.33 -5.22 -5.78
CA LYS A 46 4.55 -4.47 -6.05
C LYS A 46 4.47 -3.04 -5.51
N LYS A 47 3.33 -2.37 -5.70
CA LYS A 47 3.09 -1.02 -5.18
C LYS A 47 3.14 -0.99 -3.65
N ILE A 48 2.48 -1.94 -2.99
CA ILE A 48 2.52 -2.06 -1.52
C ILE A 48 3.95 -2.32 -1.03
N ALA A 49 4.70 -3.19 -1.70
CA ALA A 49 6.09 -3.48 -1.34
C ALA A 49 6.98 -2.23 -1.46
N SER A 50 6.82 -1.43 -2.52
CA SER A 50 7.53 -0.17 -2.69
C SER A 50 7.20 0.82 -1.56
N GLN A 51 5.91 1.02 -1.25
CA GLN A 51 5.48 1.92 -0.19
C GLN A 51 6.00 1.51 1.19
N LYS A 52 6.05 0.20 1.47
CA LYS A 52 6.64 -0.31 2.70
C LYS A 52 8.14 -0.06 2.76
N LYS A 53 8.84 -0.27 1.65
CA LYS A 53 10.27 -0.01 1.55
C LYS A 53 10.59 1.45 1.85
N GLU A 54 9.90 2.38 1.19
CA GLU A 54 10.04 3.82 1.40
C GLU A 54 9.79 4.23 2.86
N TYR A 55 8.76 3.64 3.48
CA TYR A 55 8.48 3.85 4.90
C TYR A 55 9.62 3.37 5.81
N TYR A 56 10.13 2.15 5.58
CA TYR A 56 11.23 1.62 6.41
C TYR A 56 12.54 2.38 6.18
N GLU A 57 12.80 2.87 4.97
CA GLU A 57 13.95 3.74 4.70
C GLU A 57 13.85 5.04 5.49
N ALA A 58 12.67 5.66 5.56
CA ALA A 58 12.43 6.85 6.38
C ALA A 58 12.58 6.54 7.89
N CYS A 59 12.11 5.39 8.36
CA CYS A 59 12.29 4.96 9.75
C CYS A 59 13.78 4.78 10.08
N ASN A 60 14.54 4.11 9.22
CA ASN A 60 15.98 3.91 9.43
C ASN A 60 16.74 5.25 9.49
N LEU A 61 16.38 6.20 8.61
CA LEU A 61 16.96 7.56 8.66
C LEU A 61 16.59 8.31 9.95
N ALA A 62 15.38 8.11 10.46
CA ALA A 62 14.96 8.70 11.73
C ALA A 62 15.75 8.13 12.91
N GLU A 63 15.91 6.82 12.94
CA GLU A 63 16.70 6.15 13.98
C GLU A 63 18.17 6.53 13.91
N GLU A 64 18.75 6.66 12.73
CA GLU A 64 20.12 7.12 12.53
C GLU A 64 20.31 8.55 13.07
N ARG A 65 19.38 9.46 12.79
CA ARG A 65 19.41 10.82 13.34
C ARG A 65 19.33 10.85 14.86
N LEU A 66 18.45 10.04 15.44
CA LEU A 66 18.34 9.91 16.89
C LEU A 66 19.60 9.30 17.52
N TRP A 67 20.23 8.34 16.84
CA TRP A 67 21.50 7.77 17.29
C TRP A 67 22.64 8.79 17.23
N GLN A 68 22.75 9.56 16.14
CA GLN A 68 23.72 10.65 16.02
C GLN A 68 23.53 11.71 17.10
N LEU A 69 22.25 12.04 17.41
CA LEU A 69 21.92 12.93 18.52
C LEU A 69 22.44 12.37 19.86
N SER A 70 22.18 11.10 20.13
CA SER A 70 22.61 10.47 21.39
C SER A 70 24.12 10.39 21.53
N SER A 71 24.84 10.19 20.43
CA SER A 71 26.31 10.18 20.45
C SER A 71 26.90 11.59 20.71
N SER A 72 26.24 12.64 20.20
CA SER A 72 26.65 14.02 20.49
C SER A 72 26.45 14.43 21.95
N PHE A 73 25.57 13.75 22.70
CA PHE A 73 25.39 13.97 24.14
C PHE A 73 26.64 13.64 24.94
N SER A 74 27.47 12.73 24.44
CA SER A 74 28.73 12.39 25.12
C SER A 74 29.84 13.44 24.95
N GLU A 75 29.74 14.29 23.91
CA GLU A 75 30.77 15.28 23.58
C GLU A 75 30.46 16.69 24.08
N GLN A 76 29.18 17.03 24.28
CA GLN A 76 28.75 18.37 24.68
C GLN A 76 27.90 18.33 25.96
N ASN A 77 28.49 18.77 27.06
CA ASN A 77 27.82 18.90 28.36
C ASN A 77 26.74 20.01 28.42
N THR A 78 26.45 20.70 27.31
CA THR A 78 25.60 21.90 27.28
C THR A 78 24.37 21.73 26.39
N ILE A 79 23.70 20.56 26.47
CA ILE A 79 22.46 20.37 25.74
C ILE A 79 21.28 20.85 26.60
N GLU A 80 20.49 21.76 26.03
CA GLU A 80 19.31 22.31 26.69
C GLU A 80 18.19 21.24 26.70
N THR A 81 17.51 21.12 27.85
CA THR A 81 16.32 20.31 28.01
C THR A 81 15.17 20.96 27.23
N GLY A 82 14.45 20.18 26.45
CA GLY A 82 13.33 20.73 25.68
C GLY A 82 12.72 19.68 24.75
N SER A 83 11.62 20.08 24.11
CA SER A 83 10.93 19.26 23.11
C SER A 83 11.39 19.68 21.73
N TYR A 84 11.75 18.71 20.92
CA TYR A 84 12.24 18.88 19.56
C TYR A 84 11.49 17.98 18.61
N SER A 85 11.44 18.37 17.35
CA SER A 85 10.84 17.53 16.30
C SER A 85 11.59 17.67 14.99
N PHE A 86 11.51 16.65 14.16
CA PHE A 86 11.97 16.68 12.79
C PHE A 86 11.05 15.84 11.90
N VAL A 87 11.18 16.07 10.60
CA VAL A 87 10.38 15.42 9.59
C VAL A 87 11.30 14.76 8.57
N ILE A 88 10.92 13.56 8.12
CA ILE A 88 11.60 12.83 7.05
C ILE A 88 10.58 12.52 5.95
N PRO A 89 10.82 12.91 4.71
CA PRO A 89 9.93 12.58 3.61
C PRO A 89 9.96 11.07 3.36
N ILE A 90 8.78 10.47 3.20
CA ILE A 90 8.60 9.05 2.81
C ILE A 90 8.41 8.99 1.30
N ASP A 91 7.47 9.78 0.80
CA ASP A 91 7.16 9.92 -0.62
C ASP A 91 6.68 11.36 -0.92
N SER A 92 6.15 11.59 -2.12
CA SER A 92 5.67 12.92 -2.54
C SER A 92 4.52 13.46 -1.68
N ASN A 93 3.77 12.59 -1.00
CA ASN A 93 2.53 12.94 -0.30
C ASN A 93 2.58 12.65 1.21
N ARG A 94 3.57 11.89 1.67
CA ARG A 94 3.67 11.43 3.06
C ARG A 94 5.04 11.73 3.64
N GLN A 95 5.04 12.07 4.92
CA GLN A 95 6.24 12.33 5.70
C GLN A 95 6.14 11.66 7.07
N LEU A 96 7.29 11.28 7.61
CA LEU A 96 7.42 10.75 8.96
C LEU A 96 7.72 11.92 9.89
N PHE A 97 6.82 12.20 10.81
CA PHE A 97 7.01 13.17 11.89
C PHE A 97 7.52 12.45 13.14
N VAL A 98 8.62 12.93 13.68
CA VAL A 98 9.22 12.41 14.91
C VAL A 98 9.41 13.56 15.89
N ALA A 99 8.79 13.45 17.06
CA ALA A 99 9.00 14.36 18.17
C ALA A 99 9.68 13.61 19.32
N TYR A 100 10.59 14.31 19.99
CA TYR A 100 11.33 13.75 21.12
C TYR A 100 11.66 14.84 22.15
N ASP A 101 11.71 14.44 23.41
CA ASP A 101 12.12 15.29 24.51
C ASP A 101 13.54 14.94 24.95
N ILE A 102 14.33 15.97 25.19
CA ILE A 102 15.64 15.84 25.83
C ILE A 102 15.45 16.10 27.32
N LEU A 103 15.73 15.09 28.11
CA LEU A 103 15.63 15.10 29.57
C LEU A 103 17.02 14.90 30.19
N LYS A 104 17.21 15.32 31.43
CA LYS A 104 18.40 14.99 32.22
C LYS A 104 18.02 13.96 33.25
N ASN A 105 18.81 12.89 33.36
CA ASN A 105 18.62 11.91 34.42
C ASN A 105 19.17 12.43 35.78
N GLU A 106 19.03 11.65 36.83
CA GLU A 106 19.53 11.96 38.18
C GLU A 106 21.05 12.26 38.23
N GLN A 107 21.80 11.75 37.27
CA GLN A 107 23.24 11.94 37.08
C GLN A 107 23.56 13.14 36.17
N GLN A 108 22.57 13.96 35.82
CA GLN A 108 22.68 15.08 34.88
C GLN A 108 23.09 14.70 33.44
N THR A 109 23.03 13.41 33.07
CA THR A 109 23.32 12.94 31.73
C THR A 109 22.10 13.16 30.85
N PRO A 110 22.23 13.80 29.67
CA PRO A 110 21.12 13.98 28.76
C PRO A 110 20.68 12.64 28.19
N ILE A 111 19.37 12.41 28.18
CA ILE A 111 18.71 11.27 27.54
C ILE A 111 17.59 11.79 26.67
N TYR A 112 17.30 11.11 25.58
CA TYR A 112 16.14 11.46 24.76
C TYR A 112 15.02 10.43 24.99
N ARG A 113 13.79 10.92 24.84
CA ARG A 113 12.57 10.10 24.86
C ARG A 113 11.74 10.47 23.64
N VAL A 114 11.48 9.52 22.77
CA VAL A 114 10.57 9.75 21.64
C VAL A 114 9.14 9.85 22.19
N THR A 115 8.47 10.95 21.89
CA THR A 115 7.10 11.28 22.33
C THR A 115 6.09 11.05 21.24
N GLU A 116 6.45 11.31 19.97
CA GLU A 116 5.58 11.04 18.83
C GLU A 116 6.37 10.39 17.69
N TRP A 117 5.71 9.45 17.04
CA TRP A 117 6.20 8.77 15.82
C TRP A 117 5.01 8.49 14.92
N LYS A 118 4.76 9.34 13.95
CA LYS A 118 3.56 9.27 13.12
C LYS A 118 3.84 9.61 11.68
N VAL A 119 3.06 9.04 10.78
CA VAL A 119 3.04 9.41 9.38
C VAL A 119 2.01 10.51 9.18
N GLU A 120 2.42 11.61 8.58
CA GLU A 120 1.56 12.74 8.23
C GLU A 120 1.55 12.94 6.72
N LEU A 121 0.53 13.65 6.24
CA LEU A 121 0.52 14.12 4.86
C LEU A 121 1.51 15.28 4.71
N SER A 122 2.25 15.29 3.61
CA SER A 122 3.12 16.42 3.28
C SER A 122 2.28 17.67 3.03
N GLU A 123 2.73 18.83 3.50
CA GLU A 123 2.03 20.13 3.30
C GLU A 123 1.83 20.49 1.82
N SER A 124 2.58 19.85 0.92
CA SER A 124 2.41 20.03 -0.52
C SER A 124 1.17 19.33 -1.09
N TRP A 125 0.51 18.45 -0.31
CA TRP A 125 -0.71 17.78 -0.73
C TRP A 125 -1.92 18.70 -0.54
N SER A 126 -2.22 19.53 -1.51
CA SER A 126 -3.52 20.19 -1.61
C SER A 126 -4.50 19.22 -2.24
N GLY A 127 -5.35 18.60 -1.43
CA GLY A 127 -6.41 17.70 -1.90
C GLY A 127 -7.33 18.39 -2.89
N LYS A 128 -7.04 18.23 -4.18
CA LYS A 128 -7.99 18.53 -5.25
C LYS A 128 -8.92 17.34 -5.44
N GLU A 129 -9.73 17.06 -4.45
CA GLU A 129 -10.98 16.34 -4.65
C GLU A 129 -12.14 17.30 -4.37
N GLU A 130 -12.39 18.19 -5.31
CA GLU A 130 -13.76 18.62 -5.53
C GLU A 130 -14.50 17.38 -6.04
N LEU A 131 -15.18 16.71 -5.13
CA LEU A 131 -16.17 15.70 -5.46
C LEU A 131 -17.26 16.44 -6.24
N ASN A 132 -17.14 16.43 -7.56
CA ASN A 132 -18.17 16.97 -8.45
C ASN A 132 -19.36 16.01 -8.41
N LEU A 133 -20.15 16.13 -7.34
CA LEU A 133 -21.38 15.38 -7.22
C LEU A 133 -22.36 15.96 -8.25
N PRO A 134 -22.91 15.13 -9.15
CA PRO A 134 -23.97 15.60 -10.02
C PRO A 134 -25.15 16.04 -9.15
N SER A 135 -25.53 17.31 -9.27
CA SER A 135 -26.76 17.84 -8.68
C SER A 135 -27.95 17.19 -9.40
N PHE A 136 -28.75 16.43 -8.63
CA PHE A 136 -30.03 15.90 -9.06
C PHE A 136 -31.11 16.99 -9.02
#